data_188677852e68f30809dd8fbfe36c00be
#
_entry.id   188677852e68f30809dd8fbfe36c00be
#
_cell.length_a   1.000
_cell.length_b   1.000
_cell.length_c   1.000
_cell.angle_alpha   90.00
_cell.angle_beta   90.00
_cell.angle_gamma   90.00
#
_symmetry.space_group_name_H-M   'P 1'
#
loop_
_entity.id
_entity.type
_entity.pdbx_description
1 polymer ?
#
loop_
_entity_poly.entity_id
_entity_poly.type
_entity_poly.pdbx_seq_one_letter_code
_entity_poly.pdbx_strand_id
1 'polypeptide(L)'
;MLKDEYKIYEENMKKSIESVVSDFDTVRAGRANASVLNRISVDYYGTPTPIQQIASVGSPDPRTLVITPWDASILKGIEKAIQESDLGINPQNDGKCIRLAFPQLTEERRKELVKQIHKYTEAGKVAVRNIRRDALENFKKQQKASEITEDEMKIVEKDLQKLTDDSCKELDKLLDNKEKELMSV
;
A
#
# COMPACT_ATOMS: atom_id res chain seq x y z
N MET A 1 -25.89 -22.03 3.83
CA MET A 1 -26.04 -21.69 2.41
C MET A 1 -25.88 -20.18 2.17
N LEU A 2 -26.80 -19.31 2.56
CA LEU A 2 -26.66 -17.86 2.34
C LEU A 2 -25.37 -17.25 2.92
N LYS A 3 -24.94 -17.66 4.13
CA LYS A 3 -23.71 -17.15 4.75
C LYS A 3 -22.42 -17.48 4.00
N ASP A 4 -22.38 -18.54 3.23
CA ASP A 4 -21.19 -18.92 2.46
C ASP A 4 -21.12 -18.14 1.15
N GLU A 5 -22.24 -17.73 0.58
CA GLU A 5 -22.30 -16.87 -0.59
C GLU A 5 -21.85 -15.43 -0.30
N TYR A 6 -22.08 -14.93 0.94
CA TYR A 6 -21.55 -13.62 1.37
C TYR A 6 -20.04 -13.57 1.46
N LYS A 7 -19.39 -14.70 1.81
CA LYS A 7 -17.92 -14.72 1.98
C LYS A 7 -17.19 -14.29 0.73
N ILE A 8 -17.67 -14.65 -0.45
CA ILE A 8 -17.07 -14.25 -1.73
C ILE A 8 -17.05 -12.70 -1.87
N TYR A 9 -18.19 -12.08 -1.54
CA TYR A 9 -18.30 -10.61 -1.64
C TYR A 9 -17.51 -9.91 -0.55
N GLU A 10 -17.50 -10.44 0.68
CA GLU A 10 -16.67 -9.95 1.77
C GLU A 10 -15.18 -10.03 1.42
N GLU A 11 -14.71 -11.15 0.87
CA GLU A 11 -13.33 -11.31 0.41
C GLU A 11 -12.98 -10.35 -0.72
N ASN A 12 -13.90 -10.12 -1.66
CA ASN A 12 -13.69 -9.17 -2.75
C ASN A 12 -13.62 -7.72 -2.24
N MET A 13 -14.45 -7.36 -1.24
CA MET A 13 -14.36 -6.04 -0.59
C MET A 13 -13.04 -5.89 0.18
N LYS A 14 -12.58 -6.92 0.90
CA LYS A 14 -11.28 -6.94 1.56
C LYS A 14 -10.13 -6.76 0.56
N LYS A 15 -10.14 -7.47 -0.56
CA LYS A 15 -9.15 -7.28 -1.63
C LYS A 15 -9.13 -5.87 -2.19
N SER A 16 -10.30 -5.23 -2.29
CA SER A 16 -10.38 -3.83 -2.72
C SER A 16 -9.75 -2.88 -1.69
N ILE A 17 -9.92 -3.14 -0.38
CA ILE A 17 -9.27 -2.38 0.68
C ILE A 17 -7.75 -2.62 0.65
N GLU A 18 -7.29 -3.86 0.52
CA GLU A 18 -5.87 -4.21 0.40
C GLU A 18 -5.21 -3.52 -0.81
N SER A 19 -5.93 -3.40 -1.92
CA SER A 19 -5.46 -2.66 -3.10
C SER A 19 -5.21 -1.19 -2.77
N VAL A 20 -6.14 -0.53 -2.05
CA VAL A 20 -5.97 0.87 -1.61
C VAL A 20 -4.79 1.01 -0.64
N VAL A 21 -4.60 0.05 0.27
CA VAL A 21 -3.44 0.04 1.17
C VAL A 21 -2.15 -0.06 0.37
N SER A 22 -2.10 -0.94 -0.64
CA SER A 22 -0.94 -1.06 -1.54
C SER A 22 -0.68 0.24 -2.32
N ASP A 23 -1.74 0.93 -2.78
CA ASP A 23 -1.61 2.24 -3.42
C ASP A 23 -1.08 3.29 -2.44
N PHE A 24 -1.52 3.27 -1.17
CA PHE A 24 -1.00 4.16 -0.12
C PHE A 24 0.49 3.92 0.17
N ASP A 25 0.98 2.69 0.06
CA ASP A 25 2.40 2.36 0.22
C ASP A 25 3.26 2.93 -0.90
N THR A 26 2.68 3.20 -2.07
CA THR A 26 3.37 3.89 -3.16
C THR A 26 3.51 5.39 -2.89
N VAL A 27 2.60 5.96 -2.08
CA VAL A 27 2.60 7.37 -1.69
C VAL A 27 3.54 7.58 -0.50
N ARG A 28 4.75 8.03 -0.78
CA ARG A 28 5.82 8.19 0.21
C ARG A 28 5.80 9.58 0.83
N ALA A 29 5.74 9.63 2.16
CA ALA A 29 5.76 10.89 2.93
C ALA A 29 7.16 11.51 3.11
N GLY A 30 8.15 11.16 2.28
CA GLY A 30 9.53 11.62 2.46
C GLY A 30 10.24 10.99 3.67
N ARG A 31 9.62 10.00 4.32
CA ARG A 31 10.28 9.23 5.39
C ARG A 31 11.22 8.17 4.80
N ALA A 32 12.37 8.06 5.42
CA ALA A 32 13.33 7.00 5.15
C ALA A 32 12.74 5.64 5.58
N ASN A 33 12.37 4.80 4.61
CA ASN A 33 11.87 3.45 4.87
C ASN A 33 12.77 2.44 4.17
N ALA A 34 13.24 1.44 4.91
CA ALA A 34 14.09 0.37 4.38
C ALA A 34 13.43 -0.41 3.22
N SER A 35 12.10 -0.43 3.15
CA SER A 35 11.36 -1.10 2.06
C SER A 35 11.64 -0.52 0.66
N VAL A 36 12.15 0.71 0.58
CA VAL A 36 12.54 1.32 -0.71
C VAL A 36 13.69 0.56 -1.38
N LEU A 37 14.50 -0.12 -0.58
CA LEU A 37 15.65 -0.89 -1.03
C LEU A 37 15.29 -2.31 -1.50
N ASN A 38 14.06 -2.79 -1.25
CA ASN A 38 13.64 -4.16 -1.61
C ASN A 38 13.69 -4.43 -3.13
N ARG A 39 13.57 -3.36 -3.92
CA ARG A 39 13.59 -3.46 -5.40
C ARG A 39 14.98 -3.28 -5.99
N ILE A 40 15.98 -3.00 -5.17
CA ILE A 40 17.33 -2.74 -5.62
C ILE A 40 18.17 -3.98 -5.34
N SER A 41 18.70 -4.58 -6.41
CA SER A 41 19.63 -5.70 -6.36
C SER A 41 21.02 -5.22 -6.75
N VAL A 42 22.02 -5.76 -6.09
CA VAL A 42 23.44 -5.51 -6.35
C VAL A 42 24.06 -6.79 -6.85
N ASP A 43 24.97 -6.68 -7.80
CA ASP A 43 25.78 -7.84 -8.21
C ASP A 43 26.72 -8.20 -7.07
N TYR A 44 26.43 -9.32 -6.41
CA TYR A 44 27.26 -9.90 -5.37
C TYR A 44 27.86 -11.21 -5.87
N TYR A 45 29.15 -11.16 -6.22
CA TYR A 45 29.90 -12.28 -6.82
C TYR A 45 29.20 -12.93 -8.03
N GLY A 46 28.67 -12.11 -8.94
CA GLY A 46 28.00 -12.58 -10.15
C GLY A 46 26.53 -12.97 -9.97
N THR A 47 25.95 -12.74 -8.77
CA THR A 47 24.55 -13.03 -8.49
C THR A 47 23.81 -11.77 -8.06
N PRO A 48 22.68 -11.39 -8.73
CA PRO A 48 21.87 -10.26 -8.30
C PRO A 48 21.27 -10.54 -6.93
N THR A 49 21.73 -9.82 -5.91
CA THR A 49 21.30 -10.03 -4.51
C THR A 49 20.65 -8.75 -3.97
N PRO A 50 19.49 -8.83 -3.30
CA PRO A 50 18.86 -7.69 -2.66
C PRO A 50 19.76 -7.06 -1.59
N ILE A 51 19.82 -5.72 -1.53
CA ILE A 51 20.69 -4.97 -0.59
C ILE A 51 20.50 -5.45 0.86
N GLN A 52 19.28 -5.76 1.27
CA GLN A 52 18.99 -6.20 2.64
C GLN A 52 19.62 -7.55 3.02
N GLN A 53 20.03 -8.37 2.06
CA GLN A 53 20.71 -9.64 2.31
C GLN A 53 22.23 -9.50 2.46
N ILE A 54 22.79 -8.36 2.07
CA ILE A 54 24.24 -8.11 2.04
C ILE A 54 24.66 -6.91 2.88
N ALA A 55 23.68 -6.20 3.47
CA ALA A 55 23.92 -5.03 4.29
C ALA A 55 22.88 -4.90 5.42
N SER A 56 23.30 -4.31 6.53
CA SER A 56 22.40 -3.84 7.57
C SER A 56 21.84 -2.49 7.17
N VAL A 57 20.52 -2.31 7.30
CA VAL A 57 19.83 -1.05 6.98
C VAL A 57 19.26 -0.47 8.25
N GLY A 58 19.74 0.70 8.66
CA GLY A 58 19.25 1.46 9.81
C GLY A 58 18.67 2.80 9.41
N SER A 59 17.79 3.34 10.25
CA SER A 59 17.24 4.71 10.11
C SER A 59 17.53 5.47 11.41
N PRO A 60 18.66 6.17 11.50
CA PRO A 60 19.02 6.93 12.70
C PRO A 60 18.08 8.12 12.94
N ASP A 61 17.49 8.63 11.89
CA ASP A 61 16.49 9.69 11.91
C ASP A 61 15.39 9.43 10.85
N PRO A 62 14.23 10.11 10.93
CA PRO A 62 13.08 9.83 10.04
C PRO A 62 13.36 10.06 8.54
N ARG A 63 14.49 10.67 8.19
CA ARG A 63 14.81 11.06 6.80
C ARG A 63 16.13 10.52 6.28
N THR A 64 16.86 9.77 7.09
CA THR A 64 18.15 9.20 6.68
C THR A 64 18.11 7.68 6.79
N LEU A 65 18.43 7.00 5.70
CA LEU A 65 18.79 5.59 5.75
C LEU A 65 20.30 5.46 5.73
N VAL A 66 20.81 4.57 6.60
CA VAL A 66 22.21 4.18 6.64
C VAL A 66 22.30 2.72 6.25
N ILE A 67 23.02 2.44 5.18
CA ILE A 67 23.26 1.10 4.66
C ILE A 67 24.71 0.74 5.01
N THR A 68 24.88 -0.24 5.88
CA THR A 68 26.20 -0.72 6.29
C THR A 68 26.39 -2.13 5.75
N PRO A 69 27.17 -2.32 4.68
CA PRO A 69 27.42 -3.63 4.13
C PRO A 69 28.28 -4.47 5.08
N TRP A 70 28.10 -5.77 5.04
CA TRP A 70 28.94 -6.70 5.81
C TRP A 70 30.33 -6.86 5.19
N ASP A 71 30.43 -6.63 3.88
CA ASP A 71 31.69 -6.61 3.14
C ASP A 71 31.92 -5.24 2.52
N ALA A 72 33.01 -4.56 2.90
CA ALA A 72 33.35 -3.23 2.40
C ALA A 72 33.63 -3.20 0.89
N SER A 73 33.95 -4.34 0.27
CA SER A 73 34.25 -4.42 -1.16
C SER A 73 33.04 -4.09 -2.03
N ILE A 74 31.81 -4.32 -1.51
CA ILE A 74 30.55 -4.10 -2.25
C ILE A 74 29.98 -2.69 -2.13
N LEU A 75 30.60 -1.80 -1.32
CA LEU A 75 30.13 -0.42 -1.13
C LEU A 75 29.92 0.32 -2.47
N LYS A 76 30.88 0.23 -3.38
CA LYS A 76 30.77 0.86 -4.70
C LYS A 76 29.65 0.25 -5.55
N GLY A 77 29.43 -1.06 -5.42
CA GLY A 77 28.36 -1.76 -6.11
C GLY A 77 26.97 -1.30 -5.62
N ILE A 78 26.81 -1.16 -4.30
CA ILE A 78 25.58 -0.64 -3.69
C ILE A 78 25.34 0.81 -4.10
N GLU A 79 26.37 1.66 -4.06
CA GLU A 79 26.29 3.07 -4.47
C GLU A 79 25.81 3.19 -5.92
N LYS A 80 26.43 2.43 -6.83
CA LYS A 80 26.08 2.42 -8.25
C LYS A 80 24.64 1.93 -8.47
N ALA A 81 24.23 0.82 -7.82
CA ALA A 81 22.88 0.30 -7.94
C ALA A 81 21.81 1.27 -7.45
N ILE A 82 22.11 2.06 -6.40
CA ILE A 82 21.21 3.10 -5.91
C ILE A 82 21.15 4.29 -6.89
N GLN A 83 22.27 4.69 -7.48
CA GLN A 83 22.30 5.77 -8.47
C GLN A 83 21.55 5.41 -9.76
N GLU A 84 21.61 4.14 -10.17
CA GLU A 84 20.90 3.62 -11.35
C GLU A 84 19.41 3.34 -11.08
N SER A 85 19.00 3.38 -9.80
CA SER A 85 17.62 3.12 -9.40
C SER A 85 16.73 4.36 -9.54
N ASP A 86 15.42 4.14 -9.64
CA ASP A 86 14.39 5.19 -9.72
C ASP A 86 14.17 5.95 -8.40
N LEU A 87 15.08 5.78 -7.39
CA LEU A 87 14.94 6.47 -6.12
C LEU A 87 15.14 7.99 -6.21
N GLY A 88 15.93 8.45 -7.18
CA GLY A 88 16.22 9.87 -7.38
C GLY A 88 16.99 10.52 -6.22
N ILE A 89 17.67 9.73 -5.39
CA ILE A 89 18.44 10.19 -4.22
C ILE A 89 19.91 9.90 -4.45
N ASN A 90 20.74 10.92 -4.24
CA ASN A 90 22.18 10.76 -4.34
C ASN A 90 22.74 10.07 -3.08
N PRO A 91 23.34 8.88 -3.18
CA PRO A 91 23.97 8.21 -2.06
C PRO A 91 25.23 8.97 -1.64
N GLN A 92 25.44 9.11 -0.33
CA GLN A 92 26.66 9.62 0.27
C GLN A 92 27.47 8.45 0.84
N ASN A 93 28.68 8.25 0.34
CA ASN A 93 29.56 7.16 0.73
C ASN A 93 30.66 7.66 1.69
N ASP A 94 30.63 7.16 2.93
CA ASP A 94 31.61 7.51 3.99
C ASP A 94 32.77 6.52 4.04
N GLY A 95 32.87 5.57 3.08
CA GLY A 95 33.89 4.52 3.06
C GLY A 95 33.59 3.32 3.97
N LYS A 96 32.58 3.41 4.83
CA LYS A 96 32.10 2.32 5.72
C LYS A 96 30.62 2.06 5.55
N CYS A 97 29.86 3.08 5.22
CA CYS A 97 28.41 3.01 5.02
C CYS A 97 27.97 3.97 3.92
N ILE A 98 26.77 3.73 3.40
CA ILE A 98 26.11 4.63 2.45
C ILE A 98 24.93 5.28 3.16
N ARG A 99 24.87 6.61 3.12
CA ARG A 99 23.79 7.41 3.67
C ARG A 99 22.89 7.91 2.55
N LEU A 100 21.59 7.69 2.71
CA LEU A 100 20.55 8.19 1.83
C LEU A 100 19.76 9.24 2.57
N ALA A 101 19.93 10.50 2.20
CA ALA A 101 19.15 11.61 2.76
C ALA A 101 17.91 11.86 1.90
N PHE A 102 16.75 11.66 2.47
CA PHE A 102 15.47 11.95 1.82
C PHE A 102 15.15 13.44 1.95
N PRO A 103 14.90 14.15 0.84
CA PRO A 103 14.59 15.57 0.91
C PRO A 103 13.26 15.81 1.64
N GLN A 104 13.14 16.96 2.29
CA GLN A 104 11.85 17.37 2.87
C GLN A 104 10.83 17.57 1.76
N LEU A 105 9.62 17.06 2.00
CA LEU A 105 8.50 17.40 1.16
C LEU A 105 8.12 18.87 1.36
N THR A 106 7.98 19.61 0.27
CA THR A 106 7.39 20.94 0.32
C THR A 106 5.91 20.85 0.73
N GLU A 107 5.34 21.91 1.30
CA GLU A 107 3.91 21.93 1.62
C GLU A 107 3.03 21.67 0.39
N GLU A 108 3.43 22.18 -0.77
CA GLU A 108 2.74 21.95 -2.03
C GLU A 108 2.71 20.46 -2.38
N ARG A 109 3.85 19.79 -2.27
CA ARG A 109 3.96 18.35 -2.55
C ARG A 109 3.17 17.51 -1.57
N ARG A 110 3.12 17.88 -0.28
CA ARG A 110 2.25 17.23 0.70
C ARG A 110 0.78 17.34 0.31
N LYS A 111 0.32 18.53 -0.09
CA LYS A 111 -1.05 18.76 -0.55
C LYS A 111 -1.40 17.94 -1.80
N GLU A 112 -0.46 17.77 -2.72
CA GLU A 112 -0.63 16.91 -3.89
C GLU A 112 -0.78 15.44 -3.48
N LEU A 113 0.08 14.96 -2.58
CA LEU A 113 0.01 13.58 -2.07
C LEU A 113 -1.30 13.33 -1.32
N VAL A 114 -1.78 14.29 -0.52
CA VAL A 114 -3.09 14.20 0.13
C VAL A 114 -4.21 14.08 -0.91
N LYS A 115 -4.22 14.89 -1.97
CA LYS A 115 -5.19 14.73 -3.06
C LYS A 115 -5.13 13.37 -3.73
N GLN A 116 -3.93 12.81 -3.87
CA GLN A 116 -3.72 11.51 -4.48
C GLN A 116 -4.31 10.38 -3.61
N ILE A 117 -4.08 10.39 -2.29
CA ILE A 117 -4.65 9.37 -1.39
C ILE A 117 -6.17 9.47 -1.30
N HIS A 118 -6.75 10.68 -1.33
CA HIS A 118 -8.20 10.87 -1.44
C HIS A 118 -8.75 10.23 -2.71
N LYS A 119 -8.07 10.39 -3.86
CA LYS A 119 -8.47 9.77 -5.12
C LYS A 119 -8.46 8.25 -5.05
N TYR A 120 -7.42 7.66 -4.44
CA TYR A 120 -7.34 6.21 -4.25
C TYR A 120 -8.45 5.70 -3.34
N THR A 121 -8.73 6.39 -2.25
CA THR A 121 -9.81 6.04 -1.33
C THR A 121 -11.17 6.07 -2.00
N GLU A 122 -11.47 7.12 -2.79
CA GLU A 122 -12.73 7.19 -3.53
C GLU A 122 -12.84 6.09 -4.59
N ALA A 123 -11.76 5.76 -5.29
CA ALA A 123 -11.73 4.61 -6.20
C ALA A 123 -12.04 3.29 -5.48
N GLY A 124 -11.48 3.09 -4.29
CA GLY A 124 -11.77 1.93 -3.43
C GLY A 124 -13.22 1.87 -2.99
N LYS A 125 -13.81 2.99 -2.56
CA LYS A 125 -15.24 3.08 -2.21
C LYS A 125 -16.15 2.78 -3.39
N VAL A 126 -15.79 3.24 -4.59
CA VAL A 126 -16.53 2.91 -5.82
C VAL A 126 -16.45 1.42 -6.11
N ALA A 127 -15.28 0.78 -5.96
CA ALA A 127 -15.12 -0.66 -6.12
C ALA A 127 -16.01 -1.44 -5.14
N VAL A 128 -16.02 -1.07 -3.85
CA VAL A 128 -16.85 -1.69 -2.82
C VAL A 128 -18.35 -1.54 -3.15
N ARG A 129 -18.78 -0.36 -3.61
CA ARG A 129 -20.18 -0.13 -4.03
C ARG A 129 -20.56 -0.95 -5.27
N ASN A 130 -19.63 -1.15 -6.21
CA ASN A 130 -19.84 -2.01 -7.37
C ASN A 130 -20.02 -3.46 -6.97
N ILE A 131 -19.14 -3.98 -6.07
CA ILE A 131 -19.26 -5.34 -5.53
C ILE A 131 -20.62 -5.55 -4.87
N ARG A 132 -21.10 -4.58 -4.08
CA ARG A 132 -22.45 -4.65 -3.50
C ARG A 132 -23.53 -4.72 -4.57
N ARG A 133 -23.44 -3.89 -5.61
CA ARG A 133 -24.42 -3.87 -6.71
C ARG A 133 -24.47 -5.21 -7.42
N ASP A 134 -23.30 -5.77 -7.73
CA ASP A 134 -23.18 -7.06 -8.40
C ASP A 134 -23.73 -8.21 -7.53
N ALA A 135 -23.46 -8.16 -6.22
CA ALA A 135 -24.04 -9.07 -5.24
C ALA A 135 -25.57 -9.02 -5.24
N LEU A 136 -26.13 -7.80 -5.12
CA LEU A 136 -27.59 -7.62 -5.12
C LEU A 136 -28.24 -8.09 -6.42
N GLU A 137 -27.57 -7.87 -7.56
CA GLU A 137 -28.07 -8.36 -8.85
C GLU A 137 -28.10 -9.89 -8.89
N ASN A 138 -27.06 -10.53 -8.36
CA ASN A 138 -26.97 -11.98 -8.30
C ASN A 138 -28.11 -12.57 -7.40
N PHE A 139 -28.30 -12.04 -6.20
CA PHE A 139 -29.36 -12.50 -5.29
C PHE A 139 -30.77 -12.19 -5.84
N LYS A 140 -30.97 -11.10 -6.58
CA LYS A 140 -32.22 -10.85 -7.30
C LYS A 140 -32.51 -11.90 -8.40
N LYS A 141 -31.47 -12.41 -9.07
CA LYS A 141 -31.62 -13.51 -10.04
C LYS A 141 -32.06 -14.80 -9.33
N GLN A 142 -31.45 -15.11 -8.17
CA GLN A 142 -31.82 -16.28 -7.35
C GLN A 142 -33.25 -16.16 -6.83
N GLN A 143 -33.69 -14.96 -6.40
CA GLN A 143 -35.07 -14.72 -6.00
C GLN A 143 -36.05 -14.95 -7.15
N LYS A 144 -35.75 -14.47 -8.36
CA LYS A 144 -36.56 -14.74 -9.54
C LYS A 144 -36.63 -16.23 -9.93
N ALA A 145 -35.57 -16.97 -9.66
CA ALA A 145 -35.52 -18.43 -9.83
C ALA A 145 -36.20 -19.20 -8.70
N SER A 146 -36.76 -18.47 -7.70
CA SER A 146 -37.37 -19.07 -6.50
C SER A 146 -36.40 -19.90 -5.65
N GLU A 147 -35.10 -19.62 -5.73
CA GLU A 147 -34.04 -20.24 -4.92
C GLU A 147 -33.96 -19.63 -3.52
N ILE A 148 -34.34 -18.33 -3.40
CA ILE A 148 -34.44 -17.59 -2.14
C ILE A 148 -35.81 -16.91 -2.03
N THR A 149 -36.28 -16.76 -0.79
CA THR A 149 -37.55 -16.10 -0.48
C THR A 149 -37.42 -14.57 -0.46
N GLU A 150 -38.55 -13.86 -0.48
CA GLU A 150 -38.56 -12.40 -0.37
C GLU A 150 -37.99 -11.90 0.97
N ASP A 151 -38.26 -12.63 2.06
CA ASP A 151 -37.75 -12.27 3.39
C ASP A 151 -36.24 -12.51 3.51
N GLU A 152 -35.74 -13.58 2.90
CA GLU A 152 -34.28 -13.81 2.77
C GLU A 152 -33.62 -12.71 1.95
N MET A 153 -34.24 -12.24 0.87
CA MET A 153 -33.70 -11.14 0.08
C MET A 153 -33.60 -9.83 0.89
N LYS A 154 -34.56 -9.53 1.75
CA LYS A 154 -34.51 -8.36 2.66
C LYS A 154 -33.35 -8.48 3.65
N ILE A 155 -33.07 -9.68 4.16
CA ILE A 155 -31.92 -9.93 5.03
C ILE A 155 -30.62 -9.69 4.26
N VAL A 156 -30.51 -10.24 3.03
CA VAL A 156 -29.37 -10.05 2.13
C VAL A 156 -29.08 -8.57 1.90
N GLU A 157 -30.11 -7.79 1.56
CA GLU A 157 -29.96 -6.36 1.29
C GLU A 157 -29.39 -5.62 2.52
N LYS A 158 -29.89 -5.95 3.70
CA LYS A 158 -29.44 -5.36 4.97
C LYS A 158 -28.00 -5.72 5.31
N ASP A 159 -27.65 -6.98 5.14
CA ASP A 159 -26.32 -7.48 5.47
C ASP A 159 -25.27 -6.95 4.49
N LEU A 160 -25.55 -6.93 3.19
CA LEU A 160 -24.69 -6.34 2.17
C LEU A 160 -24.51 -4.83 2.36
N GLN A 161 -25.58 -4.13 2.78
CA GLN A 161 -25.49 -2.70 3.11
C GLN A 161 -24.54 -2.50 4.29
N LYS A 162 -24.72 -3.27 5.37
CA LYS A 162 -23.84 -3.20 6.56
C LYS A 162 -22.39 -3.48 6.20
N LEU A 163 -22.13 -4.53 5.42
CA LEU A 163 -20.78 -4.90 4.97
C LEU A 163 -20.13 -3.76 4.15
N THR A 164 -20.90 -3.13 3.28
CA THR A 164 -20.46 -1.98 2.48
C THR A 164 -20.13 -0.79 3.37
N ASP A 165 -21.00 -0.47 4.35
CA ASP A 165 -20.80 0.65 5.25
C ASP A 165 -19.57 0.45 6.14
N ASP A 166 -19.35 -0.76 6.63
CA ASP A 166 -18.20 -1.10 7.44
C ASP A 166 -16.90 -1.03 6.62
N SER A 167 -16.90 -1.53 5.38
CA SER A 167 -15.78 -1.41 4.44
C SER A 167 -15.46 0.06 4.09
N CYS A 168 -16.48 0.89 3.87
CA CYS A 168 -16.28 2.31 3.61
C CYS A 168 -15.70 3.04 4.83
N LYS A 169 -16.17 2.71 6.04
CA LYS A 169 -15.61 3.27 7.29
C LYS A 169 -14.15 2.87 7.51
N GLU A 170 -13.78 1.64 7.13
CA GLU A 170 -12.39 1.18 7.20
C GLU A 170 -11.51 1.97 6.23
N LEU A 171 -11.95 2.19 5.00
CA LEU A 171 -11.26 3.03 4.02
C LEU A 171 -11.10 4.47 4.51
N ASP A 172 -12.13 5.06 5.16
CA ASP A 172 -12.04 6.39 5.75
C ASP A 172 -11.00 6.46 6.89
N LYS A 173 -10.95 5.45 7.76
CA LYS A 173 -9.94 5.37 8.82
C LYS A 173 -8.52 5.25 8.27
N LEU A 174 -8.34 4.46 7.22
CA LEU A 174 -7.04 4.32 6.54
C LEU A 174 -6.61 5.65 5.92
N LEU A 175 -7.54 6.37 5.28
CA LEU A 175 -7.31 7.71 4.73
C LEU A 175 -6.87 8.69 5.82
N ASP A 176 -7.64 8.80 6.92
CA ASP A 176 -7.34 9.71 8.04
C ASP A 176 -5.96 9.45 8.65
N ASN A 177 -5.60 8.17 8.79
CA ASN A 177 -4.30 7.78 9.33
C ASN A 177 -3.17 8.17 8.37
N LYS A 178 -3.35 7.93 7.07
CA LYS A 178 -2.36 8.28 6.05
C LYS A 178 -2.21 9.78 5.87
N GLU A 179 -3.30 10.52 5.96
CA GLU A 179 -3.28 11.99 5.90
C GLU A 179 -2.51 12.58 7.10
N LYS A 180 -2.75 12.09 8.32
CA LYS A 180 -1.97 12.47 9.50
C LYS A 180 -0.50 12.13 9.35
N GLU A 181 -0.17 10.97 8.79
CA GLU A 181 1.21 10.58 8.50
C GLU A 181 1.88 11.57 7.55
N LEU A 182 1.21 11.93 6.43
CA LEU A 182 1.73 12.87 5.43
C LEU A 182 1.91 14.29 5.99
N MET A 183 1.06 14.71 6.90
CA MET A 183 1.08 16.06 7.48
C MET A 183 2.03 16.17 8.69
N SER A 184 2.38 15.07 9.35
CA SER A 184 3.23 15.06 10.56
C SER A 184 4.74 15.04 10.30
N VAL A 185 5.18 15.06 9.04
CA VAL A 185 6.59 14.95 8.63
C VAL A 185 7.22 16.32 8.37
#